data_053ea24fa9de81267b569bfd4040d9d7
#
_entry.id   053ea24fa9de81267b569bfd4040d9d7
#
_cell.length_a   1.000
_cell.length_b   1.000
_cell.length_c   1.000
_cell.angle_alpha   90.00
_cell.angle_beta   90.00
_cell.angle_gamma   90.00
#
_symmetry.space_group_name_H-M   'P 1'
#
loop_
_entity.id
_entity.type
_entity.pdbx_description
1 polymer ?
#
loop_
_entity_poly.entity_id
_entity_poly.type
_entity_poly.pdbx_seq_one_letter_code
_entity_poly.pdbx_strand_id
1 'polypeptide(L)' 'MRLENLLQRLEAEQATLARQALEQPQPGEFNYGKAVGVYAGLEVAKRVLIDMVAEKDKRDFNL' A
#
# COMPACT_ATOMS: atom_id res chain seq x y z
N MET A 1 11.30 13.99 2.31
CA MET A 1 11.00 12.57 2.04
C MET A 1 10.68 12.39 0.57
N ARG A 2 11.34 11.50 -0.09
CA ARG A 2 11.03 11.24 -1.50
C ARG A 2 9.82 10.32 -1.60
N LEU A 3 8.97 10.60 -2.55
CA LEU A 3 7.77 9.83 -2.76
C LEU A 3 8.07 8.37 -3.09
N GLU A 4 9.16 8.13 -3.82
CA GLU A 4 9.60 6.78 -4.15
C GLU A 4 9.91 5.97 -2.91
N ASN A 5 10.51 6.61 -1.90
CA ASN A 5 10.80 5.95 -0.64
C ASN A 5 9.51 5.60 0.10
N LEU A 6 8.52 6.47 0.03
CA LEU A 6 7.23 6.21 0.65
C LEU A 6 6.53 5.02 -0.03
N LEU A 7 6.56 4.97 -1.36
CA LEU A 7 5.99 3.84 -2.08
C LEU A 7 6.67 2.53 -1.72
N GLN A 8 8.00 2.55 -1.64
CA GLN A 8 8.76 1.36 -1.25
C GLN A 8 8.40 0.92 0.16
N ARG A 9 8.21 1.88 1.06
CA ARG A 9 7.83 1.56 2.43
C ARG A 9 6.44 0.93 2.50
N LEU A 10 5.50 1.44 1.72
CA LEU A 10 4.15 0.86 1.65
C LEU A 10 4.19 -0.56 1.09
N GLU A 11 4.99 -0.79 0.07
CA GLU A 11 5.15 -2.12 -0.50
C GLU A 11 5.79 -3.09 0.49
N ALA A 12 6.76 -2.61 1.26
CA ALA A 12 7.39 -3.42 2.30
C ALA A 12 6.37 -3.80 3.38
N GLU A 13 5.51 -2.88 3.78
CA GLU A 13 4.45 -3.16 4.75
C GLU A 13 3.45 -4.19 4.22
N GLN A 14 3.07 -4.08 2.94
CA GLN A 14 2.19 -5.07 2.32
C GLN A 14 2.82 -6.45 2.30
N ALA A 15 4.11 -6.53 1.96
CA ALA A 15 4.82 -7.80 1.93
C ALA A 15 4.89 -8.43 3.33
N THR A 16 5.13 -7.61 4.35
CA THR A 16 5.17 -8.07 5.73
C THR A 16 3.81 -8.62 6.16
N LEU A 17 2.74 -7.90 5.86
CA LEU A 17 1.38 -8.35 6.19
C LEU A 17 1.03 -9.66 5.51
N ALA A 18 1.36 -9.78 4.22
CA ALA A 18 1.08 -11.01 3.48
C ALA A 18 1.84 -12.19 4.06
N ARG A 19 3.12 -12.00 4.40
CA ARG A 19 3.92 -13.05 4.97
C ARG A 19 3.40 -13.46 6.35
N GLN A 20 3.06 -12.51 7.19
CA GLN A 20 2.50 -12.80 8.51
C GLN A 20 1.21 -13.60 8.42
N ALA A 21 0.35 -13.24 7.46
CA ALA A 21 -0.90 -13.96 7.27
C ALA A 21 -0.68 -15.42 6.88
N LEU A 22 0.40 -15.69 6.12
CA LEU A 22 0.73 -17.05 5.72
C LEU A 22 1.45 -17.83 6.81
N GLU A 23 2.36 -17.18 7.54
CA GLU A 23 3.19 -17.87 8.54
C GLU A 23 2.46 -18.07 9.87
N GLN A 24 1.51 -17.22 10.18
CA GLN A 24 0.74 -17.30 11.42
C GLN A 24 -0.74 -17.37 11.07
N PRO A 25 -1.23 -18.56 10.69
CA PRO A 25 -2.66 -18.69 10.40
C PRO A 25 -3.46 -18.37 11.65
N GLN A 26 -4.10 -17.21 11.62
CA GLN A 26 -4.94 -16.77 12.72
C GLN A 26 -6.19 -17.63 12.78
N PRO A 27 -6.49 -18.21 13.92
CA PRO A 27 -7.77 -18.88 14.08
C PRO A 27 -8.87 -17.82 14.12
N GLY A 28 -9.67 -17.78 13.07
CA GLY A 28 -10.80 -16.87 13.05
C GLY A 28 -10.87 -16.02 11.82
N GLU A 29 -12.06 -15.98 11.27
CA GLU A 29 -12.34 -15.19 10.07
C GLU A 29 -12.13 -13.70 10.28
N PHE A 30 -12.35 -13.23 11.52
CA PHE A 30 -12.20 -11.80 11.84
C PHE A 30 -10.77 -11.32 11.64
N ASN A 31 -9.80 -12.08 12.13
CA ASN A 31 -8.39 -11.68 12.00
C ASN A 31 -7.92 -11.71 10.55
N TYR A 32 -8.39 -12.70 9.80
CA TYR A 32 -8.08 -12.78 8.38
C TYR A 32 -8.69 -11.60 7.63
N GLY A 33 -9.96 -11.30 7.89
CA GLY A 33 -10.65 -10.18 7.26
C GLY A 33 -9.97 -8.85 7.56
N LYS A 34 -9.49 -8.67 8.80
CA LYS A 34 -8.77 -7.47 9.19
C LYS A 34 -7.46 -7.33 8.40
N ALA A 35 -6.70 -8.41 8.28
CA ALA A 35 -5.45 -8.39 7.54
C ALA A 35 -5.68 -8.06 6.06
N VAL A 36 -6.69 -8.66 5.46
CA VAL A 36 -7.06 -8.38 4.08
C VAL A 36 -7.46 -6.92 3.91
N GLY A 37 -8.24 -6.38 4.86
CA GLY A 37 -8.66 -4.99 4.82
C GLY A 37 -7.50 -4.02 4.90
N VAL A 38 -6.53 -4.27 5.78
CA VAL A 38 -5.34 -3.42 5.90
C VAL A 38 -4.52 -3.48 4.62
N TYR A 39 -4.34 -4.67 4.05
CA TYR A 39 -3.60 -4.83 2.81
C TYR A 39 -4.28 -4.06 1.67
N ALA A 40 -5.59 -4.17 1.55
CA ALA A 40 -6.34 -3.45 0.54
C ALA A 40 -6.25 -1.94 0.73
N GLY A 41 -6.26 -1.47 1.98
CA GLY A 41 -6.08 -0.05 2.28
C GLY A 41 -4.73 0.47 1.85
N LEU A 42 -3.67 -0.31 2.07
CA LEU A 42 -2.32 0.07 1.62
C LEU A 42 -2.24 0.12 0.09
N GLU A 43 -2.93 -0.79 -0.59
CA GLU A 43 -2.98 -0.79 -2.05
C GLU A 43 -3.66 0.48 -2.58
N VAL A 44 -4.77 0.88 -1.97
CA VAL A 44 -5.46 2.12 -2.33
C VAL A 44 -4.55 3.32 -2.09
N ALA A 45 -3.84 3.36 -0.96
CA ALA A 45 -2.92 4.45 -0.65
C ALA A 45 -1.81 4.57 -1.70
N LYS A 46 -1.25 3.45 -2.13
CA LYS A 46 -0.24 3.44 -3.19
C LYS A 46 -0.79 4.02 -4.48
N ARG A 47 -2.00 3.62 -4.84
CA ARG A 47 -2.63 4.11 -6.07
C ARG A 47 -2.86 5.61 -6.03
N VAL A 48 -3.34 6.11 -4.89
CA VAL A 48 -3.55 7.54 -4.71
C VAL A 48 -2.24 8.31 -4.87
N LEU A 49 -1.16 7.81 -4.27
CA LEU A 49 0.14 8.46 -4.37
C LEU A 49 0.65 8.47 -5.82
N ILE A 50 0.49 7.38 -6.53
CA ILE A 50 0.90 7.30 -7.93
C ILE A 50 0.11 8.30 -8.77
N ASP A 51 -1.19 8.40 -8.54
CA ASP A 51 -2.04 9.33 -9.26
C ASP A 51 -1.66 10.79 -8.97
N MET A 52 -1.33 11.09 -7.72
CA MET A 52 -0.89 12.43 -7.35
C MET A 52 0.40 12.83 -8.05
N VAL A 53 1.33 11.89 -8.17
CA VAL A 53 2.59 12.14 -8.89
C VAL A 53 2.32 12.41 -10.36
N ALA A 54 1.46 11.58 -10.97
CA ALA A 54 1.11 11.74 -12.37
C ALA A 54 0.45 13.10 -12.63
N GLU A 55 -0.44 13.53 -11.75
CA GLU A 55 -1.08 14.84 -11.87
C GLU A 55 -0.07 15.97 -11.76
N LYS A 56 0.86 15.87 -10.83
CA LYS A 56 1.90 16.87 -10.67
C LYS A 56 2.78 16.97 -11.91
N ASP A 57 3.18 15.84 -12.45
CA ASP A 57 3.99 15.79 -13.66
C ASP A 57 3.26 16.42 -14.83
N LYS A 58 1.96 16.19 -14.97
CA LYS A 58 1.15 16.82 -16.01
C LYS A 58 1.11 18.34 -15.85
N ARG A 59 0.95 18.83 -14.62
CA ARG A 59 0.93 20.28 -14.36
C ARG A 59 2.25 20.91 -14.72
N ASP A 60 3.35 20.28 -14.29
CA ASP A 60 4.69 20.78 -14.58
C ASP A 60 4.96 20.80 -16.07
N PHE A 61 4.44 19.82 -16.79
CA PHE A 61 4.61 19.72 -18.21
C PHE A 61 3.81 20.75 -18.98
N ASN A 62 2.63 21.12 -18.48
CA ASN A 62 1.72 22.05 -19.14
C ASN A 62 2.05 23.52 -18.88
N LEU A 63 3.10 23.82 -18.14
CA LEU A 63 3.56 25.18 -17.93
C LEU A 63 4.28 25.72 -19.14
#